data_cd843c5da5a3093cb31d1b765d1a018e
#
_entry.id   cd843c5da5a3093cb31d1b765d1a018e
#
_cell.length_a   1.000
_cell.length_b   1.000
_cell.length_c   1.000
_cell.angle_alpha   90.00
_cell.angle_beta   90.00
_cell.angle_gamma   90.00
#
_symmetry.space_group_name_H-M   'P 1'
#
loop_
_entity.id
_entity.type
_entity.pdbx_description
1 polymer ?
#
loop_
_entity_poly.entity_id
_entity_poly.type
_entity_poly.pdbx_seq_one_letter_code
_entity_poly.pdbx_strand_id
1 'polypeptide(L)'
;MMKLLKQLSIGAALMMTFADASAQSPAPAASSDTTITDIINRSGVISVTHPEALELRLRKMAADEDSVVSENPGHKTGRVKKMGGYRVQIYSDNNARTAKNEARAKERAIAGAFPDVATYVIYDSPYWRLRVGDCRSRAEAEELAAEIKKAFPAYRAEITVVRDRINAVN
;
A
#
# COMPACT_ATOMS: atom_id res chain seq x y z
N MET A 1 -61.99 -42.81 23.68
CA MET A 1 -62.59 -42.24 24.90
C MET A 1 -62.11 -40.80 24.95
N MET A 2 -63.00 -39.84 24.56
CA MET A 2 -63.73 -38.93 25.47
C MET A 2 -62.77 -38.06 26.26
N LYS A 3 -62.82 -36.75 26.26
CA LYS A 3 -63.85 -35.69 26.15
C LYS A 3 -63.07 -34.37 25.98
N LEU A 4 -63.37 -33.46 25.07
CA LEU A 4 -64.34 -32.35 25.22
C LEU A 4 -64.18 -31.50 26.48
N LEU A 5 -63.80 -30.21 26.27
CA LEU A 5 -64.57 -29.02 26.67
C LEU A 5 -63.69 -27.81 26.52
N LYS A 6 -64.00 -26.87 25.60
CA LYS A 6 -64.85 -25.70 25.72
C LYS A 6 -64.43 -24.74 26.87
N GLN A 7 -64.02 -23.53 26.47
CA GLN A 7 -64.66 -22.21 26.78
C GLN A 7 -63.63 -21.13 26.30
N LEU A 8 -63.84 -20.26 25.40
CA LEU A 8 -64.75 -19.11 25.35
C LEU A 8 -64.45 -18.04 26.42
N SER A 9 -63.88 -16.93 26.01
CA SER A 9 -64.30 -15.56 26.38
C SER A 9 -63.18 -14.57 25.93
N ILE A 10 -63.52 -13.74 24.99
CA ILE A 10 -63.90 -12.35 25.10
C ILE A 10 -62.75 -11.40 25.50
N GLY A 11 -62.34 -10.64 24.54
CA GLY A 11 -62.41 -9.20 24.57
C GLY A 11 -61.13 -8.45 25.01
N ALA A 12 -60.51 -7.85 24.11
CA ALA A 12 -60.21 -6.42 24.13
C ALA A 12 -59.35 -6.06 22.90
N ALA A 13 -59.97 -5.42 21.97
CA ALA A 13 -59.30 -4.74 20.89
C ALA A 13 -58.54 -3.54 21.47
N LEU A 14 -57.23 -3.65 21.56
CA LEU A 14 -56.35 -2.49 21.76
C LEU A 14 -55.71 -2.16 20.42
N MET A 15 -56.32 -1.26 19.69
CA MET A 15 -55.74 -0.62 18.53
C MET A 15 -54.53 0.20 18.98
N MET A 16 -53.35 -0.38 18.92
CA MET A 16 -52.12 0.43 18.93
C MET A 16 -51.77 0.79 17.48
N THR A 17 -52.08 2.02 17.15
CA THR A 17 -51.54 2.66 15.95
C THR A 17 -50.02 2.77 16.09
N PHE A 18 -49.31 1.86 15.45
CA PHE A 18 -47.86 2.06 15.24
C PHE A 18 -47.71 3.19 14.21
N ALA A 19 -47.32 4.35 14.70
CA ALA A 19 -46.78 5.39 13.87
C ALA A 19 -45.49 4.83 13.22
N ASP A 20 -45.51 4.65 11.89
CA ASP A 20 -44.35 4.41 11.08
C ASP A 20 -43.39 5.61 11.23
N ALA A 21 -42.48 5.50 12.16
CA ALA A 21 -41.32 6.32 12.18
C ALA A 21 -40.39 5.77 11.07
N SER A 22 -40.55 6.29 9.87
CA SER A 22 -39.59 6.13 8.80
C SER A 22 -38.28 6.73 9.29
N ALA A 23 -37.43 5.89 9.87
CA ALA A 23 -36.02 6.20 10.07
C ALA A 23 -35.38 6.30 8.68
N GLN A 24 -35.38 7.51 8.13
CA GLN A 24 -34.51 7.86 7.02
C GLN A 24 -33.08 7.67 7.51
N SER A 25 -32.50 6.54 7.10
CA SER A 25 -31.05 6.35 7.17
C SER A 25 -30.42 7.54 6.47
N PRO A 26 -29.54 8.32 7.11
CA PRO A 26 -28.84 9.35 6.38
C PRO A 26 -28.05 8.66 5.29
N ALA A 27 -28.30 9.02 4.04
CA ALA A 27 -27.46 8.66 2.92
C ALA A 27 -26.02 8.97 3.31
N PRO A 28 -25.04 8.11 2.94
CA PRO A 28 -23.64 8.42 3.17
C PRO A 28 -23.39 9.75 2.48
N ALA A 29 -23.11 10.78 3.30
CA ALA A 29 -22.66 12.06 2.79
C ALA A 29 -21.49 11.78 1.86
N ALA A 30 -21.65 12.16 0.59
CA ALA A 30 -20.55 12.20 -0.34
C ALA A 30 -19.41 12.89 0.40
N SER A 31 -18.30 12.17 0.59
CA SER A 31 -17.06 12.72 1.11
C SER A 31 -16.65 13.80 0.10
N SER A 32 -17.08 15.05 0.37
CA SER A 32 -16.48 16.17 -0.30
C SER A 32 -15.01 16.11 0.07
N ASP A 33 -14.14 15.99 -0.93
CA ASP A 33 -12.70 16.10 -0.78
C ASP A 33 -12.35 17.49 -0.26
N THR A 34 -12.57 17.67 1.05
CA THR A 34 -12.23 18.92 1.75
C THR A 34 -10.73 18.87 2.00
N THR A 35 -9.98 19.62 1.23
CA THR A 35 -8.54 19.72 1.41
C THR A 35 -8.20 20.43 2.72
N ILE A 36 -7.00 20.16 3.25
CA ILE A 36 -6.51 20.84 4.47
C ILE A 36 -6.52 22.36 4.29
N THR A 37 -6.25 22.85 3.08
CA THR A 37 -6.31 24.26 2.71
C THR A 37 -7.72 24.86 2.81
N ASP A 38 -8.76 24.08 2.46
CA ASP A 38 -10.15 24.53 2.62
C ASP A 38 -10.53 24.66 4.10
N ILE A 39 -10.02 23.77 4.95
CA ILE A 39 -10.24 23.81 6.40
C ILE A 39 -9.56 25.06 6.99
N ILE A 40 -8.32 25.35 6.59
CA ILE A 40 -7.55 26.52 7.06
C ILE A 40 -8.21 27.82 6.58
N ASN A 41 -8.60 27.89 5.30
CA ASN A 41 -9.22 29.08 4.72
C ASN A 41 -10.61 29.37 5.31
N ARG A 42 -11.31 28.35 5.82
CA ARG A 42 -12.63 28.53 6.46
C ARG A 42 -12.58 29.37 7.72
N SER A 43 -11.44 29.41 8.42
CA SER A 43 -11.26 30.23 9.63
C SER A 43 -11.16 31.72 9.35
N GLY A 44 -10.88 32.13 8.12
CA GLY A 44 -10.76 33.55 7.70
C GLY A 44 -9.55 34.31 8.26
N VAL A 45 -8.78 33.71 9.14
CA VAL A 45 -7.61 34.31 9.78
C VAL A 45 -6.36 34.24 8.91
N ILE A 46 -6.26 33.15 8.15
CA ILE A 46 -5.14 32.86 7.24
C ILE A 46 -5.73 32.48 5.90
N SER A 47 -5.27 33.07 4.81
CA SER A 47 -5.61 32.68 3.44
C SER A 47 -4.41 32.01 2.81
N VAL A 48 -4.56 30.72 2.49
CA VAL A 48 -3.54 29.95 1.79
C VAL A 48 -4.01 29.75 0.34
N THR A 49 -3.31 30.37 -0.59
CA THR A 49 -3.52 30.20 -2.04
C THR A 49 -2.28 29.57 -2.65
N HIS A 50 -2.48 28.58 -3.50
CA HIS A 50 -1.40 27.94 -4.24
C HIS A 50 -1.70 27.92 -5.73
N PRO A 51 -0.68 27.92 -6.59
CA PRO A 51 -0.87 27.86 -8.04
C PRO A 51 -1.61 26.61 -8.46
N GLU A 52 -2.50 26.73 -9.44
CA GLU A 52 -3.26 25.61 -10.00
C GLU A 52 -2.38 24.43 -10.43
N ALA A 53 -1.17 24.70 -10.91
CA ALA A 53 -0.18 23.67 -11.25
C ALA A 53 0.22 22.79 -10.05
N LEU A 54 0.15 23.32 -8.81
CA LEU A 54 0.42 22.57 -7.60
C LEU A 54 -0.76 21.68 -7.23
N GLU A 55 -1.99 22.17 -7.39
CA GLU A 55 -3.19 21.35 -7.18
C GLU A 55 -3.25 20.15 -8.11
N LEU A 56 -2.93 20.35 -9.39
CA LEU A 56 -2.84 19.25 -10.36
C LEU A 56 -1.79 18.20 -9.97
N ARG A 57 -0.65 18.64 -9.42
CA ARG A 57 0.38 17.73 -8.91
C ARG A 57 -0.08 16.98 -7.65
N LEU A 58 -0.73 17.65 -6.72
CA LEU A 58 -1.24 17.05 -5.48
C LEU A 58 -2.33 16.02 -5.79
N ARG A 59 -3.28 16.33 -6.70
CA ARG A 59 -4.29 15.38 -7.16
C ARG A 59 -3.68 14.16 -7.85
N LYS A 60 -2.63 14.37 -8.66
CA LYS A 60 -1.91 13.27 -9.30
C LYS A 60 -1.19 12.42 -8.25
N MET A 61 -0.55 13.03 -7.25
CA MET A 61 0.12 12.29 -6.17
C MET A 61 -0.89 11.52 -5.29
N ALA A 62 -2.05 12.10 -4.99
CA ALA A 62 -3.11 11.42 -4.22
C ALA A 62 -3.72 10.23 -4.98
N ALA A 63 -3.79 10.30 -6.32
CA ALA A 63 -4.20 9.17 -7.16
C ALA A 63 -3.13 8.08 -7.24
N ASP A 64 -1.86 8.44 -7.02
CA ASP A 64 -0.69 7.55 -7.10
C ASP A 64 -0.23 7.04 -5.71
N GLU A 65 -0.92 7.32 -4.61
CA GLU A 65 -0.51 6.91 -3.25
C GLU A 65 -0.38 5.38 -3.07
N ASP A 66 -0.91 4.58 -4.00
CA ASP A 66 -0.69 3.12 -4.05
C ASP A 66 0.54 2.69 -4.89
N SER A 67 1.20 3.63 -5.55
CA SER A 67 2.41 3.37 -6.32
C SER A 67 3.64 3.90 -5.60
N VAL A 68 4.35 3.01 -4.91
CA VAL A 68 5.73 3.26 -4.49
C VAL A 68 6.54 3.54 -5.76
N VAL A 69 6.85 4.82 -5.99
CA VAL A 69 7.65 5.25 -7.15
C VAL A 69 9.04 4.64 -7.01
N SER A 70 9.27 3.55 -7.73
CA SER A 70 10.61 3.10 -8.05
C SER A 70 11.13 4.00 -9.17
N GLU A 71 12.13 4.83 -8.88
CA GLU A 71 12.78 5.73 -9.83
C GLU A 71 13.65 4.98 -10.87
N ASN A 72 13.41 3.69 -11.11
CA ASN A 72 14.19 2.87 -12.01
C ASN A 72 13.47 2.70 -13.35
N PRO A 73 14.07 3.09 -14.50
CA PRO A 73 13.43 3.10 -15.83
C PRO A 73 13.02 1.72 -16.38
N GLY A 74 13.34 0.63 -15.67
CA GLY A 74 12.94 -0.72 -16.06
C GLY A 74 11.49 -1.12 -15.66
N HIS A 75 10.70 -0.20 -15.10
CA HIS A 75 9.35 -0.55 -14.63
C HIS A 75 8.34 -0.64 -15.78
N LYS A 76 7.86 -1.83 -16.06
CA LYS A 76 6.79 -2.09 -17.04
C LYS A 76 5.50 -1.40 -16.57
N THR A 77 4.94 -0.53 -17.40
CA THR A 77 3.65 0.15 -17.20
C THR A 77 2.49 -0.83 -17.32
N GLY A 78 2.26 -1.64 -16.29
CA GLY A 78 1.10 -2.51 -16.13
C GLY A 78 0.42 -2.23 -14.79
N ARG A 79 -0.83 -2.64 -14.62
CA ARG A 79 -1.52 -2.52 -13.33
C ARG A 79 -0.78 -3.34 -12.28
N VAL A 80 -0.03 -2.68 -11.42
CA VAL A 80 0.79 -3.33 -10.38
C VAL A 80 -0.11 -3.79 -9.24
N LYS A 81 -0.11 -5.11 -8.98
CA LYS A 81 -0.80 -5.70 -7.83
C LYS A 81 0.23 -6.11 -6.79
N LYS A 82 0.09 -5.62 -5.57
CA LYS A 82 0.95 -6.07 -4.44
C LYS A 82 0.52 -7.46 -3.98
N MET A 83 1.45 -8.41 -3.97
CA MET A 83 1.21 -9.77 -3.48
C MET A 83 2.40 -10.27 -2.64
N GLY A 84 2.19 -11.35 -1.88
CA GLY A 84 3.28 -12.02 -1.16
C GLY A 84 4.22 -12.72 -2.15
N GLY A 85 5.52 -12.57 -1.93
CA GLY A 85 6.55 -13.20 -2.75
C GLY A 85 7.92 -13.14 -2.08
N TYR A 86 8.97 -13.11 -2.88
CA TYR A 86 10.35 -13.14 -2.43
C TYR A 86 11.18 -12.07 -3.14
N ARG A 87 12.14 -11.51 -2.42
CA ARG A 87 13.16 -10.59 -2.95
C ARG A 87 14.54 -11.01 -2.49
N VAL A 88 15.53 -10.61 -3.23
CA VAL A 88 16.94 -10.79 -2.86
C VAL A 88 17.38 -9.55 -2.09
N GLN A 89 17.71 -9.68 -0.81
CA GLN A 89 18.30 -8.60 -0.02
C GLN A 89 19.82 -8.63 -0.22
N ILE A 90 20.39 -7.50 -0.66
CA ILE A 90 21.82 -7.37 -0.98
C ILE A 90 22.54 -6.55 0.09
N TYR A 91 21.83 -5.68 0.78
CA TYR A 91 22.40 -4.80 1.78
C TYR A 91 21.41 -4.50 2.90
N SER A 92 21.95 -4.37 4.12
CA SER A 92 21.20 -3.93 5.29
C SER A 92 22.16 -3.33 6.31
N ASP A 93 22.05 -2.04 6.58
CA ASP A 93 22.84 -1.34 7.58
C ASP A 93 22.04 -0.24 8.26
N ASN A 94 22.41 0.07 9.51
CA ASN A 94 21.74 1.08 10.33
C ASN A 94 22.59 2.34 10.58
N ASN A 95 23.71 2.48 9.91
CA ASN A 95 24.57 3.67 10.03
C ASN A 95 23.85 4.90 9.48
N ALA A 96 23.47 5.82 10.37
CA ALA A 96 22.69 7.01 10.00
C ALA A 96 23.38 7.93 8.98
N ARG A 97 24.71 7.88 8.88
CA ARG A 97 25.49 8.78 8.02
C ARG A 97 25.78 8.18 6.65
N THR A 98 26.07 6.88 6.57
CA THR A 98 26.60 6.24 5.36
C THR A 98 25.62 5.27 4.71
N ALA A 99 24.80 4.57 5.48
CA ALA A 99 23.98 3.44 5.00
C ALA A 99 23.10 3.78 3.80
N LYS A 100 22.46 4.97 3.78
CA LYS A 100 21.65 5.42 2.64
C LYS A 100 22.47 5.54 1.36
N ASN A 101 23.66 6.17 1.45
CA ASN A 101 24.50 6.42 0.29
C ASN A 101 25.12 5.12 -0.22
N GLU A 102 25.50 4.22 0.66
CA GLU A 102 26.01 2.90 0.32
C GLU A 102 24.93 2.03 -0.34
N ALA A 103 23.69 2.01 0.21
CA ALA A 103 22.56 1.33 -0.42
C ALA A 103 22.32 1.85 -1.85
N ARG A 104 22.32 3.16 -2.05
CA ARG A 104 22.16 3.79 -3.38
C ARG A 104 23.35 3.53 -4.32
N ALA A 105 24.57 3.45 -3.82
CA ALA A 105 25.72 3.09 -4.62
C ALA A 105 25.66 1.64 -5.11
N LYS A 106 25.32 0.71 -4.21
CA LYS A 106 25.10 -0.70 -4.55
C LYS A 106 23.91 -0.86 -5.50
N GLU A 107 22.81 -0.11 -5.32
CA GLU A 107 21.66 -0.10 -6.23
C GLU A 107 22.08 0.25 -7.67
N ARG A 108 22.82 1.35 -7.85
CA ARG A 108 23.29 1.74 -9.21
C ARG A 108 24.18 0.68 -9.86
N ALA A 109 25.05 0.04 -9.08
CA ALA A 109 25.88 -1.04 -9.59
C ALA A 109 25.06 -2.26 -10.05
N ILE A 110 24.06 -2.65 -9.27
CA ILE A 110 23.16 -3.76 -9.59
C ILE A 110 22.28 -3.42 -10.79
N ALA A 111 21.65 -2.24 -10.80
CA ALA A 111 20.80 -1.79 -11.90
C ALA A 111 21.57 -1.69 -13.24
N GLY A 112 22.85 -1.33 -13.18
CA GLY A 112 23.70 -1.32 -14.37
C GLY A 112 24.01 -2.71 -14.93
N ALA A 113 24.11 -3.73 -14.06
CA ALA A 113 24.38 -5.11 -14.47
C ALA A 113 23.09 -5.89 -14.80
N PHE A 114 21.98 -5.56 -14.16
CA PHE A 114 20.67 -6.22 -14.29
C PHE A 114 19.56 -5.20 -14.56
N PRO A 115 19.51 -4.59 -15.76
CA PRO A 115 18.57 -3.49 -16.05
C PRO A 115 17.11 -3.93 -16.04
N ASP A 116 16.82 -5.21 -16.27
CA ASP A 116 15.47 -5.78 -16.29
C ASP A 116 14.94 -6.16 -14.89
N VAL A 117 15.79 -6.06 -13.87
CA VAL A 117 15.46 -6.46 -12.51
C VAL A 117 15.17 -5.22 -11.66
N ALA A 118 13.98 -5.18 -11.06
CA ALA A 118 13.59 -4.06 -10.20
C ALA A 118 14.45 -3.99 -8.92
N THR A 119 14.90 -2.79 -8.56
CA THR A 119 15.69 -2.54 -7.35
C THR A 119 14.96 -1.59 -6.42
N TYR A 120 15.07 -1.82 -5.10
CA TYR A 120 14.36 -1.08 -4.08
C TYR A 120 15.27 -0.73 -2.92
N VAL A 121 15.55 0.56 -2.73
CA VAL A 121 16.22 1.07 -1.52
C VAL A 121 15.14 1.51 -0.54
N ILE A 122 15.00 0.79 0.56
CA ILE A 122 13.94 0.96 1.54
C ILE A 122 14.55 1.33 2.90
N TYR A 123 13.98 2.33 3.56
CA TYR A 123 14.25 2.59 4.97
C TYR A 123 13.19 1.90 5.83
N ASP A 124 13.62 0.90 6.57
CA ASP A 124 12.81 0.19 7.55
C ASP A 124 13.53 0.29 8.90
N SER A 125 13.09 1.29 9.67
CA SER A 125 13.79 1.78 10.86
C SER A 125 14.31 0.67 11.78
N PRO A 126 15.57 0.72 12.19
CA PRO A 126 16.60 1.74 11.90
C PRO A 126 17.46 1.44 10.64
N TYR A 127 17.10 0.47 9.81
CA TYR A 127 17.94 -0.05 8.74
C TYR A 127 17.61 0.52 7.37
N TRP A 128 18.64 0.88 6.60
CA TRP A 128 18.58 1.02 5.16
C TRP A 128 18.84 -0.34 4.50
N ARG A 129 17.92 -0.76 3.63
CA ARG A 129 18.00 -2.05 2.94
C ARG A 129 17.93 -1.86 1.44
N LEU A 130 18.74 -2.65 0.71
CA LEU A 130 18.62 -2.81 -0.74
C LEU A 130 18.02 -4.20 -1.01
N ARG A 131 16.86 -4.21 -1.65
CA ARG A 131 16.18 -5.42 -2.11
C ARG A 131 16.03 -5.39 -3.61
N VAL A 132 16.11 -6.57 -4.24
CA VAL A 132 16.17 -6.73 -5.70
C VAL A 132 15.26 -7.87 -6.12
N GLY A 133 14.58 -7.66 -7.26
CA GLY A 133 13.66 -8.62 -7.87
C GLY A 133 12.29 -8.66 -7.24
N ASP A 134 11.30 -9.08 -8.02
CA ASP A 134 9.93 -9.35 -7.61
C ASP A 134 9.59 -10.79 -7.97
N CYS A 135 10.16 -11.76 -7.20
CA CYS A 135 10.05 -13.18 -7.47
C CYS A 135 8.78 -13.76 -6.83
N ARG A 136 8.02 -14.55 -7.59
CA ARG A 136 6.81 -15.20 -7.07
C ARG A 136 7.12 -16.43 -6.23
N SER A 137 8.21 -17.12 -6.55
CA SER A 137 8.67 -18.31 -5.84
C SER A 137 10.02 -18.08 -5.17
N ARG A 138 10.30 -18.89 -4.15
CA ARG A 138 11.59 -18.88 -3.49
C ARG A 138 12.72 -19.39 -4.41
N ALA A 139 12.44 -20.37 -5.25
CA ALA A 139 13.38 -20.92 -6.20
C ALA A 139 13.87 -19.85 -7.19
N GLU A 140 12.95 -19.07 -7.76
CA GLU A 140 13.25 -17.95 -8.65
C GLU A 140 14.15 -16.89 -7.95
N ALA A 141 13.87 -16.59 -6.68
CA ALA A 141 14.70 -15.66 -5.91
C ALA A 141 16.09 -16.24 -5.59
N GLU A 142 16.22 -17.54 -5.38
CA GLU A 142 17.50 -18.22 -5.16
C GLU A 142 18.35 -18.24 -6.44
N GLU A 143 17.73 -18.46 -7.60
CA GLU A 143 18.40 -18.35 -8.91
C GLU A 143 18.92 -16.93 -9.14
N LEU A 144 18.09 -15.92 -8.96
CA LEU A 144 18.49 -14.52 -9.07
C LEU A 144 19.63 -14.19 -8.07
N ALA A 145 19.52 -14.68 -6.82
CA ALA A 145 20.57 -14.49 -5.83
C ALA A 145 21.90 -15.14 -6.24
N ALA A 146 21.86 -16.30 -6.88
CA ALA A 146 23.06 -16.98 -7.38
C ALA A 146 23.72 -16.19 -8.53
N GLU A 147 22.93 -15.64 -9.45
CA GLU A 147 23.42 -14.79 -10.53
C GLU A 147 24.09 -13.51 -9.99
N ILE A 148 23.43 -12.84 -9.04
CA ILE A 148 23.98 -11.63 -8.42
C ILE A 148 25.27 -11.96 -7.64
N LYS A 149 25.32 -13.09 -6.91
CA LYS A 149 26.54 -13.54 -6.20
C LYS A 149 27.70 -13.82 -7.15
N LYS A 150 27.39 -14.28 -8.35
CA LYS A 150 28.38 -14.53 -9.40
C LYS A 150 28.94 -13.21 -9.99
N ALA A 151 28.03 -12.26 -10.25
CA ALA A 151 28.40 -10.96 -10.82
C ALA A 151 29.12 -10.06 -9.78
N PHE A 152 28.73 -10.15 -8.50
CA PHE A 152 29.26 -9.31 -7.42
C PHE A 152 29.79 -10.17 -6.26
N PRO A 153 30.98 -10.79 -6.41
CA PRO A 153 31.57 -11.63 -5.36
C PRO A 153 31.77 -10.91 -4.02
N ALA A 154 32.03 -9.57 -4.08
CA ALA A 154 32.20 -8.74 -2.88
C ALA A 154 30.97 -8.65 -1.99
N TYR A 155 29.77 -8.82 -2.56
CA TYR A 155 28.49 -8.75 -1.80
C TYR A 155 27.97 -10.11 -1.38
N ARG A 156 28.65 -11.20 -1.76
CA ARG A 156 28.18 -12.59 -1.59
C ARG A 156 27.71 -12.91 -0.16
N ALA A 157 28.43 -12.41 0.85
CA ALA A 157 28.13 -12.70 2.25
C ALA A 157 26.84 -12.01 2.73
N GLU A 158 26.48 -10.87 2.13
CA GLU A 158 25.32 -10.08 2.52
C GLU A 158 24.03 -10.51 1.77
N ILE A 159 24.19 -11.24 0.63
CA ILE A 159 23.07 -11.60 -0.24
C ILE A 159 22.25 -12.76 0.36
N THR A 160 20.99 -12.46 0.69
CA THR A 160 20.03 -13.40 1.26
C THR A 160 18.68 -13.29 0.57
N VAL A 161 17.90 -14.39 0.51
CA VAL A 161 16.52 -14.38 0.03
C VAL A 161 15.59 -14.10 1.19
N VAL A 162 14.72 -13.11 1.03
CA VAL A 162 13.75 -12.69 2.05
C VAL A 162 12.32 -12.75 1.50
N ARG A 163 11.36 -13.06 2.36
CA ARG A 163 9.95 -12.94 2.03
C ARG A 163 9.53 -11.48 2.09
N ASP A 164 8.83 -11.01 1.06
CA ASP A 164 8.43 -9.61 0.95
C ASP A 164 7.12 -9.45 0.18
N ARG A 165 6.59 -8.23 0.17
CA ARG A 165 5.48 -7.86 -0.73
C ARG A 165 6.06 -7.41 -2.06
N ILE A 166 5.76 -8.15 -3.10
CA ILE A 166 6.25 -7.91 -4.46
C ILE A 166 5.21 -7.18 -5.31
N ASN A 167 5.71 -6.52 -6.34
CA ASN A 167 4.90 -5.88 -7.37
C ASN A 167 4.72 -6.87 -8.53
N ALA A 168 3.56 -7.51 -8.61
CA ALA A 168 3.25 -8.39 -9.73
C ALA A 168 2.58 -7.59 -10.85
N VAL A 169 3.18 -7.62 -12.04
CA VAL A 169 2.57 -7.12 -13.27
C VAL A 169 1.73 -8.25 -13.85
N ASN A 170 0.45 -7.97 -14.12
CA ASN A 170 -0.47 -8.88 -14.78
C ASN A 170 -0.45 -8.62 -16.28
#